data_3b57d903e6430cb1b0683dd59d6d4c10
#
_entry.id   3b57d903e6430cb1b0683dd59d6d4c10
#
_cell.length_a   1.000
_cell.length_b   1.000
_cell.length_c   1.000
_cell.angle_alpha   90.00
_cell.angle_beta   90.00
_cell.angle_gamma   90.00
#
_symmetry.space_group_name_H-M   'P 1'
#
loop_
_entity.id
_entity.type
_entity.pdbx_description
1 polymer ?
#
loop_
_entity_poly.entity_id
_entity_poly.type
_entity_poly.pdbx_seq_one_letter_code
_entity_poly.pdbx_strand_id
1 'polypeptide(L)'
;MVNALIGSTPELWQERPLGEFCELTAGTSIAEDSLGTIPVVKPKNLVAGRVSGPTDCTTSDEAARRVRYRIRGGDLLTARTGSTGRVSLATAEQDGWLFGTGIIRIRPDDRVDPSYLSLYLSHPAVRDWFTTHSSGTAIPSINTKTLGSLPVTLPALTIQQAIGQTLDALNQKIAAHELICQVTAELRDTLLPLLLSGRVRP
;
A
#
# COMPACT_ATOMS: atom_id res chain seq x y z
N MET A 1 30.22 2.21 -4.27
CA MET A 1 28.88 1.99 -4.88
C MET A 1 28.76 0.50 -5.21
N VAL A 2 27.66 -0.11 -4.81
CA VAL A 2 27.36 -1.55 -5.04
C VAL A 2 26.12 -1.63 -5.93
N ASN A 3 26.07 -2.64 -6.83
CA ASN A 3 24.86 -2.89 -7.61
C ASN A 3 23.81 -3.59 -6.74
N ALA A 4 22.68 -2.96 -6.56
CA ALA A 4 21.50 -3.47 -5.88
C ALA A 4 20.32 -3.55 -6.87
N LEU A 5 19.19 -4.14 -6.44
CA LEU A 5 17.99 -4.24 -7.27
C LEU A 5 17.54 -2.87 -7.82
N ILE A 6 17.61 -1.82 -7.00
CA ILE A 6 17.19 -0.45 -7.37
C ILE A 6 18.28 0.35 -8.09
N GLY A 7 19.40 -0.26 -8.46
CA GLY A 7 20.55 0.40 -9.11
C GLY A 7 21.76 0.57 -8.19
N SER A 8 22.64 1.52 -8.50
CA SER A 8 23.86 1.74 -7.74
C SER A 8 23.57 2.42 -6.39
N THR A 9 23.95 1.76 -5.31
CA THR A 9 23.77 2.24 -3.93
C THR A 9 25.12 2.43 -3.22
N PRO A 10 25.20 3.22 -2.12
CA PRO A 10 26.38 3.31 -1.29
C PRO A 10 26.80 1.93 -0.74
N GLU A 11 28.10 1.67 -0.58
CA GLU A 11 28.63 0.40 -0.10
C GLU A 11 28.16 0.01 1.32
N LEU A 12 27.84 0.99 2.14
CA LEU A 12 27.31 0.78 3.48
C LEU A 12 25.85 0.32 3.52
N TRP A 13 25.15 0.39 2.41
CA TRP A 13 23.76 -0.05 2.32
C TRP A 13 23.72 -1.54 2.00
N GLN A 14 23.17 -2.31 2.93
CA GLN A 14 23.12 -3.77 2.79
C GLN A 14 21.86 -4.19 2.07
N GLU A 15 22.00 -5.07 1.09
CA GLU A 15 20.87 -5.75 0.47
C GLU A 15 20.58 -7.05 1.22
N ARG A 16 19.32 -7.24 1.62
CA ARG A 16 18.85 -8.42 2.36
C ARG A 16 17.47 -8.86 1.87
N PRO A 17 17.15 -10.15 1.96
CA PRO A 17 15.80 -10.65 1.65
C PRO A 17 14.74 -10.02 2.56
N LEU A 18 13.60 -9.64 1.99
CA LEU A 18 12.47 -9.04 2.72
C LEU A 18 12.03 -9.88 3.93
N GLY A 19 12.05 -11.21 3.79
CA GLY A 19 11.65 -12.12 4.86
C GLY A 19 12.57 -12.18 6.08
N GLU A 20 13.76 -11.57 6.04
CA GLU A 20 14.65 -11.49 7.20
C GLU A 20 14.23 -10.44 8.23
N PHE A 21 13.43 -9.47 7.83
CA PHE A 21 13.02 -8.33 8.67
C PHE A 21 11.54 -7.99 8.56
N CYS A 22 10.76 -8.83 7.87
CA CYS A 22 9.31 -8.68 7.76
C CYS A 22 8.58 -9.99 8.01
N GLU A 23 7.52 -9.95 8.80
CA GLU A 23 6.54 -11.04 8.87
C GLU A 23 5.62 -10.96 7.65
N LEU A 24 5.54 -12.05 6.88
CA LEU A 24 4.70 -12.16 5.71
C LEU A 24 3.51 -13.08 5.98
N THR A 25 2.30 -12.56 5.85
CA THR A 25 1.06 -13.35 6.08
C THR A 25 0.15 -13.23 4.86
N ALA A 26 -0.14 -14.36 4.22
CA ALA A 26 -1.16 -14.41 3.16
C ALA A 26 -2.56 -14.35 3.77
N GLY A 27 -3.43 -13.53 3.17
CA GLY A 27 -4.82 -13.40 3.58
C GLY A 27 -5.63 -14.67 3.36
N THR A 28 -6.75 -14.76 4.03
CA THR A 28 -7.68 -15.89 4.00
C THR A 28 -9.09 -15.45 3.63
N SER A 29 -9.96 -16.41 3.34
CA SER A 29 -11.38 -16.13 3.21
C SER A 29 -11.95 -15.68 4.56
N ILE A 30 -12.66 -14.57 4.54
CA ILE A 30 -13.36 -13.99 5.68
C ILE A 30 -14.83 -13.91 5.30
N ALA A 31 -15.72 -14.40 6.15
CA ALA A 31 -17.16 -14.31 5.93
C ALA A 31 -17.58 -12.83 5.99
N GLU A 32 -18.24 -12.39 4.92
CA GLU A 32 -18.77 -11.03 4.84
C GLU A 32 -20.17 -10.97 5.44
N ASP A 33 -20.46 -9.85 6.07
CA ASP A 33 -21.77 -9.56 6.65
C ASP A 33 -22.12 -8.10 6.38
N SER A 34 -23.26 -7.85 5.77
CA SER A 34 -23.73 -6.50 5.46
C SER A 34 -24.05 -5.67 6.70
N LEU A 35 -24.28 -6.30 7.84
CA LEU A 35 -24.48 -5.68 9.14
C LEU A 35 -23.19 -5.64 9.98
N GLY A 36 -22.10 -6.21 9.44
CA GLY A 36 -20.80 -6.20 10.07
C GLY A 36 -20.23 -4.78 10.20
N THR A 37 -19.43 -4.57 11.23
CA THR A 37 -18.81 -3.26 11.52
C THR A 37 -17.30 -3.27 11.35
N ILE A 38 -16.68 -4.44 11.19
CA ILE A 38 -15.22 -4.56 11.04
C ILE A 38 -14.87 -4.62 9.55
N PRO A 39 -14.15 -3.62 9.01
CA PRO A 39 -13.81 -3.59 7.60
C PRO A 39 -12.83 -4.70 7.20
N VAL A 40 -13.00 -5.22 5.98
CA VAL A 40 -12.14 -6.26 5.37
C VAL A 40 -11.51 -5.69 4.10
N VAL A 41 -10.21 -5.49 4.13
CA VAL A 41 -9.43 -4.99 2.99
C VAL A 41 -9.23 -6.09 1.96
N LYS A 42 -9.51 -5.77 0.70
CA LYS A 42 -9.31 -6.61 -0.48
C LYS A 42 -8.40 -5.92 -1.51
N PRO A 43 -7.92 -6.59 -2.56
CA PRO A 43 -7.07 -5.96 -3.57
C PRO A 43 -7.66 -4.69 -4.20
N LYS A 44 -8.99 -4.58 -4.32
CA LYS A 44 -9.68 -3.38 -4.81
C LYS A 44 -9.43 -2.13 -3.96
N ASN A 45 -9.13 -2.32 -2.68
CA ASN A 45 -8.90 -1.24 -1.72
C ASN A 45 -7.45 -0.72 -1.70
N LEU A 46 -6.53 -1.35 -2.45
CA LEU A 46 -5.15 -0.89 -2.56
C LEU A 46 -5.04 0.13 -3.70
N VAL A 47 -5.10 1.41 -3.39
CA VAL A 47 -5.15 2.49 -4.38
C VAL A 47 -4.09 3.54 -4.09
N ALA A 48 -3.24 3.83 -5.08
CA ALA A 48 -2.23 4.89 -5.01
C ALA A 48 -1.35 4.87 -3.73
N GLY A 49 -0.94 3.67 -3.29
CA GLY A 49 -0.10 3.51 -2.11
C GLY A 49 -0.84 3.57 -0.77
N ARG A 50 -2.16 3.71 -0.78
CA ARG A 50 -3.02 3.83 0.40
C ARG A 50 -4.13 2.79 0.40
N VAL A 51 -4.65 2.47 1.59
CA VAL A 51 -5.87 1.69 1.73
C VAL A 51 -7.06 2.64 1.64
N SER A 52 -7.91 2.49 0.63
CA SER A 52 -9.02 3.40 0.39
C SER A 52 -10.24 2.72 -0.24
N GLY A 53 -11.34 3.49 -0.36
CA GLY A 53 -12.61 3.06 -0.95
C GLY A 53 -13.48 2.24 0.01
N PRO A 54 -14.70 1.92 -0.43
CA PRO A 54 -15.61 1.13 0.39
C PRO A 54 -15.05 -0.27 0.61
N THR A 55 -15.02 -0.69 1.86
CA THR A 55 -14.63 -2.03 2.28
C THR A 55 -15.86 -2.90 2.46
N ASP A 56 -15.71 -4.19 2.22
CA ASP A 56 -16.66 -5.16 2.73
C ASP A 56 -16.45 -5.28 4.25
N CYS A 57 -17.49 -5.68 4.99
CA CYS A 57 -17.42 -5.76 6.44
C CYS A 57 -17.66 -7.19 6.93
N THR A 58 -17.28 -7.46 8.17
CA THR A 58 -17.54 -8.71 8.87
C THR A 58 -17.98 -8.43 10.31
N THR A 59 -18.48 -9.47 11.01
CA THR A 59 -18.90 -9.36 12.39
C THR A 59 -17.71 -9.30 13.36
N SER A 60 -17.93 -8.77 14.55
CA SER A 60 -16.93 -8.75 15.64
C SER A 60 -16.52 -10.16 16.05
N ASP A 61 -17.44 -11.14 16.01
CA ASP A 61 -17.16 -12.53 16.35
C ASP A 61 -16.22 -13.20 15.34
N GLU A 62 -16.45 -12.97 14.04
CA GLU A 62 -15.55 -13.47 13.00
C GLU A 62 -14.18 -12.79 13.12
N ALA A 63 -14.15 -11.49 13.38
CA ALA A 63 -12.91 -10.75 13.59
C ALA A 63 -12.14 -11.25 14.83
N ALA A 64 -12.82 -11.65 15.89
CA ALA A 64 -12.21 -12.25 17.07
C ALA A 64 -11.53 -13.60 16.78
N ARG A 65 -12.09 -14.39 15.85
CA ARG A 65 -11.50 -15.66 15.38
C ARG A 65 -10.32 -15.44 14.44
N ARG A 66 -10.19 -14.24 13.84
CA ARG A 66 -9.23 -13.90 12.78
C ARG A 66 -8.13 -12.94 13.24
N VAL A 67 -7.72 -12.99 14.50
CA VAL A 67 -6.72 -12.07 15.10
C VAL A 67 -5.41 -11.99 14.29
N ARG A 68 -4.95 -13.10 13.72
CA ARG A 68 -3.76 -13.15 12.87
C ARG A 68 -3.86 -12.27 11.63
N TYR A 69 -5.08 -12.02 11.16
CA TYR A 69 -5.35 -11.23 9.94
C TYR A 69 -5.71 -9.78 10.25
N ARG A 70 -5.45 -9.31 11.47
CA ARG A 70 -5.62 -7.91 11.83
C ARG A 70 -4.48 -7.06 11.28
N ILE A 71 -4.88 -5.93 10.73
CA ILE A 71 -4.00 -4.87 10.26
C ILE A 71 -3.60 -4.02 11.46
N ARG A 72 -2.38 -3.48 11.42
CA ARG A 72 -1.88 -2.46 12.33
C ARG A 72 -1.30 -1.31 11.51
N GLY A 73 -1.29 -0.11 12.05
CA GLY A 73 -0.55 1.00 11.46
C GLY A 73 0.91 0.62 11.23
N GLY A 74 1.44 0.94 10.06
CA GLY A 74 2.77 0.51 9.61
C GLY A 74 2.82 -0.83 8.87
N ASP A 75 1.73 -1.61 8.83
CA ASP A 75 1.65 -2.77 7.93
C ASP A 75 1.61 -2.32 6.46
N LEU A 76 2.30 -3.05 5.60
CA LEU A 76 2.14 -2.89 4.16
C LEU A 76 1.28 -4.04 3.62
N LEU A 77 0.36 -3.69 2.75
CA LEU A 77 -0.53 -4.64 2.10
C LEU A 77 -0.22 -4.69 0.61
N THR A 78 0.03 -5.88 0.07
CA THR A 78 0.25 -6.06 -1.37
C THR A 78 -0.74 -7.02 -1.99
N ALA A 79 -1.15 -6.73 -3.23
CA ALA A 79 -1.99 -7.64 -3.99
C ALA A 79 -1.19 -8.91 -4.33
N ARG A 80 -1.74 -10.06 -3.95
CA ARG A 80 -1.16 -11.39 -4.23
C ARG A 80 -1.44 -11.85 -5.66
N THR A 81 -2.58 -11.44 -6.23
CA THR A 81 -3.06 -11.91 -7.53
C THR A 81 -3.48 -10.74 -8.42
N GLY A 82 -3.39 -10.90 -9.72
CA GLY A 82 -3.75 -9.88 -10.70
C GLY A 82 -2.74 -8.74 -10.73
N SER A 83 -3.03 -7.64 -10.07
CA SER A 83 -2.12 -6.48 -9.99
C SER A 83 -1.02 -6.71 -8.95
N THR A 84 -0.22 -7.77 -9.09
CA THR A 84 0.92 -8.07 -8.21
C THR A 84 1.87 -6.86 -8.14
N GLY A 85 2.43 -6.61 -6.94
CA GLY A 85 3.31 -5.45 -6.72
C GLY A 85 2.58 -4.13 -6.47
N ARG A 86 1.24 -4.10 -6.43
CA ARG A 86 0.51 -2.97 -5.89
C ARG A 86 0.61 -3.01 -4.37
N VAL A 87 1.30 -2.04 -3.80
CA VAL A 87 1.56 -1.94 -2.35
C VAL A 87 0.83 -0.73 -1.78
N SER A 88 0.26 -0.87 -0.59
CA SER A 88 -0.35 0.22 0.18
C SER A 88 0.09 0.15 1.63
N LEU A 89 0.42 1.30 2.21
CA LEU A 89 0.76 1.45 3.62
C LEU A 89 -0.53 1.65 4.42
N ALA A 90 -0.71 0.86 5.47
CA ALA A 90 -1.77 1.05 6.44
C ALA A 90 -1.37 2.09 7.48
N THR A 91 -2.29 3.00 7.80
CA THR A 91 -2.16 4.01 8.85
C THR A 91 -2.89 3.56 10.12
N ALA A 92 -2.86 4.36 11.17
CA ALA A 92 -3.63 4.11 12.40
C ALA A 92 -5.16 4.03 12.16
N GLU A 93 -5.67 4.60 11.07
CA GLU A 93 -7.08 4.50 10.71
C GLU A 93 -7.52 3.07 10.39
N GLN A 94 -6.62 2.24 9.92
CA GLN A 94 -6.89 0.84 9.60
C GLN A 94 -6.56 -0.13 10.75
N ASP A 95 -6.20 0.38 11.94
CA ASP A 95 -5.94 -0.48 13.10
C ASP A 95 -7.17 -1.34 13.42
N GLY A 96 -6.93 -2.64 13.56
CA GLY A 96 -7.97 -3.62 13.87
C GLY A 96 -8.79 -4.09 12.67
N TRP A 97 -8.68 -3.46 11.49
CA TRP A 97 -9.28 -3.97 10.26
C TRP A 97 -8.69 -5.34 9.90
N LEU A 98 -9.39 -6.08 9.07
CA LEU A 98 -8.91 -7.37 8.57
C LEU A 98 -8.45 -7.25 7.11
N PHE A 99 -7.62 -8.18 6.66
CA PHE A 99 -7.30 -8.34 5.25
C PHE A 99 -7.70 -9.73 4.76
N GLY A 100 -8.38 -9.75 3.62
CA GLY A 100 -8.96 -10.95 3.04
C GLY A 100 -8.08 -11.61 1.98
N THR A 101 -8.67 -12.59 1.30
CA THR A 101 -8.07 -13.30 0.17
C THR A 101 -7.54 -12.32 -0.88
N GLY A 102 -6.42 -12.67 -1.50
CA GLY A 102 -5.79 -11.86 -2.54
C GLY A 102 -4.82 -10.81 -2.03
N ILE A 103 -4.61 -10.70 -0.72
CA ILE A 103 -3.64 -9.81 -0.07
C ILE A 103 -2.54 -10.62 0.61
N ILE A 104 -1.32 -10.09 0.62
CA ILE A 104 -0.25 -10.46 1.55
C ILE A 104 0.03 -9.22 2.41
N ARG A 105 -0.03 -9.39 3.74
CA ARG A 105 0.46 -8.42 4.69
C ARG A 105 1.94 -8.59 4.87
N ILE A 106 2.67 -7.49 4.81
CA ILE A 106 4.09 -7.34 5.09
C ILE A 106 4.18 -6.49 6.36
N ARG A 107 4.63 -7.06 7.46
CA ARG A 107 4.82 -6.36 8.73
C ARG A 107 6.30 -6.24 8.99
N PRO A 108 6.90 -5.04 8.84
CA PRO A 108 8.30 -4.82 9.16
C PRO A 108 8.55 -4.91 10.67
N ASP A 109 9.75 -5.30 11.05
CA ASP A 109 10.24 -5.19 12.40
C ASP A 109 10.89 -3.82 12.66
N ASP A 110 11.43 -3.61 13.88
CA ASP A 110 11.97 -2.32 14.33
C ASP A 110 13.23 -1.86 13.57
N ARG A 111 13.80 -2.68 12.69
CA ARG A 111 14.95 -2.35 11.84
C ARG A 111 14.58 -1.58 10.59
N VAL A 112 13.31 -1.55 10.25
CA VAL A 112 12.83 -0.98 8.98
C VAL A 112 11.71 0.02 9.19
N ASP A 113 11.91 1.21 8.64
CA ASP A 113 10.86 2.23 8.60
C ASP A 113 9.77 1.85 7.57
N PRO A 114 8.48 1.78 7.97
CA PRO A 114 7.40 1.38 7.07
C PRO A 114 7.21 2.30 5.87
N SER A 115 7.40 3.62 6.04
CA SER A 115 7.29 4.59 4.94
C SER A 115 8.41 4.37 3.93
N TYR A 116 9.66 4.20 4.40
CA TYR A 116 10.78 3.85 3.54
C TYR A 116 10.50 2.57 2.74
N LEU A 117 10.05 1.50 3.43
CA LEU A 117 9.76 0.22 2.77
C LEU A 117 8.64 0.35 1.74
N SER A 118 7.60 1.11 2.04
CA SER A 118 6.50 1.39 1.09
C SER A 118 7.00 2.04 -0.19
N LEU A 119 7.89 3.02 -0.06
CA LEU A 119 8.51 3.71 -1.18
C LEU A 119 9.44 2.79 -1.96
N TYR A 120 10.27 2.00 -1.26
CA TYR A 120 11.13 1.01 -1.89
C TYR A 120 10.33 0.01 -2.72
N LEU A 121 9.25 -0.55 -2.17
CA LEU A 121 8.38 -1.50 -2.86
C LEU A 121 7.62 -0.86 -4.05
N SER A 122 7.51 0.44 -4.09
CA SER A 122 6.89 1.20 -5.20
C SER A 122 7.88 1.50 -6.33
N HIS A 123 9.18 1.23 -6.14
CA HIS A 123 10.21 1.50 -7.15
C HIS A 123 9.98 0.68 -8.44
N PRO A 124 10.22 1.24 -9.64
CA PRO A 124 10.01 0.54 -10.91
C PRO A 124 10.72 -0.82 -10.98
N ALA A 125 11.99 -0.89 -10.60
CA ALA A 125 12.77 -2.15 -10.62
C ALA A 125 12.16 -3.23 -9.70
N VAL A 126 11.51 -2.84 -8.58
CA VAL A 126 10.81 -3.77 -7.71
C VAL A 126 9.52 -4.25 -8.37
N ARG A 127 8.80 -3.40 -9.09
CA ARG A 127 7.63 -3.81 -9.89
C ARG A 127 8.02 -4.80 -10.99
N ASP A 128 9.14 -4.57 -11.66
CA ASP A 128 9.68 -5.49 -12.66
C ASP A 128 10.06 -6.84 -12.01
N TRP A 129 10.62 -6.80 -10.79
CA TRP A 129 10.89 -8.00 -10.02
C TRP A 129 9.61 -8.78 -9.71
N PHE A 130 8.53 -8.11 -9.28
CA PHE A 130 7.22 -8.74 -9.07
C PHE A 130 6.71 -9.41 -10.35
N THR A 131 6.82 -8.74 -11.47
CA THR A 131 6.38 -9.27 -12.77
C THR A 131 7.16 -10.52 -13.15
N THR A 132 8.48 -10.51 -12.94
CA THR A 132 9.36 -11.62 -13.30
C THR A 132 9.19 -12.83 -12.38
N HIS A 133 8.89 -12.61 -11.10
CA HIS A 133 8.78 -13.68 -10.09
C HIS A 133 7.34 -14.09 -9.77
N SER A 134 6.36 -13.49 -10.43
CA SER A 134 4.97 -13.95 -10.36
C SER A 134 4.79 -15.20 -11.20
N SER A 135 4.01 -16.16 -10.70
CA SER A 135 3.62 -17.38 -11.40
C SER A 135 2.20 -17.27 -11.97
N GLY A 136 1.95 -17.98 -13.06
CA GLY A 136 0.64 -18.02 -13.72
C GLY A 136 0.58 -17.14 -14.98
N THR A 137 0.17 -17.74 -16.10
CA THR A 137 0.08 -17.07 -17.40
C THR A 137 -1.18 -16.23 -17.57
N ALA A 138 -2.30 -16.64 -16.99
CA ALA A 138 -3.59 -15.94 -17.11
C ALA A 138 -3.78 -14.90 -16.00
N ILE A 139 -3.45 -15.25 -14.76
CA ILE A 139 -3.54 -14.35 -13.60
C ILE A 139 -2.22 -14.46 -12.83
N PRO A 140 -1.34 -13.45 -12.93
CA PRO A 140 -0.10 -13.45 -12.17
C PRO A 140 -0.36 -13.57 -10.68
N SER A 141 0.42 -14.39 -9.99
CA SER A 141 0.30 -14.55 -8.54
C SER A 141 1.67 -14.69 -7.88
N ILE A 142 1.80 -14.16 -6.68
CA ILE A 142 3.00 -14.29 -5.85
C ILE A 142 2.65 -14.93 -4.51
N ASN A 143 3.54 -15.76 -3.99
CA ASN A 143 3.38 -16.35 -2.66
C ASN A 143 4.34 -15.71 -1.65
N THR A 144 4.10 -15.96 -0.36
CA THR A 144 4.91 -15.38 0.73
C THR A 144 6.37 -15.82 0.70
N LYS A 145 6.68 -17.04 0.24
CA LYS A 145 8.06 -17.52 0.12
C LYS A 145 8.82 -16.74 -0.95
N THR A 146 8.22 -16.61 -2.13
CA THR A 146 8.81 -15.83 -3.23
C THR A 146 8.92 -14.36 -2.84
N LEU A 147 7.87 -13.76 -2.25
CA LEU A 147 7.93 -12.37 -1.78
C LEU A 147 9.02 -12.17 -0.71
N GLY A 148 9.22 -13.15 0.16
CA GLY A 148 10.27 -13.10 1.19
C GLY A 148 11.70 -13.10 0.63
N SER A 149 11.91 -13.59 -0.59
CA SER A 149 13.23 -13.54 -1.26
C SER A 149 13.49 -12.23 -2.02
N LEU A 150 12.55 -11.29 -2.04
CA LEU A 150 12.77 -9.97 -2.65
C LEU A 150 13.98 -9.29 -1.98
N PRO A 151 15.02 -8.94 -2.76
CA PRO A 151 16.16 -8.21 -2.21
C PRO A 151 15.76 -6.76 -1.91
N VAL A 152 16.02 -6.33 -0.69
CA VAL A 152 15.72 -4.96 -0.22
C VAL A 152 17.01 -4.33 0.28
N THR A 153 17.32 -3.16 -0.23
CA THR A 153 18.46 -2.36 0.22
C THR A 153 18.10 -1.59 1.49
N LEU A 154 18.85 -1.79 2.55
CA LEU A 154 18.61 -1.18 3.87
C LEU A 154 19.75 -0.24 4.27
N PRO A 155 19.55 1.06 4.24
CA PRO A 155 20.42 2.03 4.92
C PRO A 155 20.20 2.00 6.43
N ALA A 156 21.01 2.73 7.18
CA ALA A 156 20.77 2.95 8.61
C ALA A 156 19.36 3.50 8.86
N LEU A 157 18.70 3.12 9.94
CA LEU A 157 17.30 3.47 10.23
C LEU A 157 17.04 4.99 10.19
N THR A 158 17.99 5.79 10.65
CA THR A 158 17.91 7.27 10.58
C THR A 158 17.84 7.81 9.14
N ILE A 159 18.53 7.14 8.21
CA ILE A 159 18.48 7.47 6.79
C ILE A 159 17.16 7.02 6.18
N GLN A 160 16.68 5.83 6.53
CA GLN A 160 15.36 5.34 6.10
C GLN A 160 14.26 6.33 6.50
N GLN A 161 14.26 6.77 7.77
CA GLN A 161 13.29 7.74 8.30
C GLN A 161 13.37 9.09 7.57
N ALA A 162 14.58 9.59 7.31
CA ALA A 162 14.75 10.84 6.57
C ALA A 162 14.22 10.75 5.13
N ILE A 163 14.47 9.63 4.44
CA ILE A 163 13.94 9.37 3.10
C ILE A 163 12.41 9.26 3.15
N GLY A 164 11.86 8.47 4.09
CA GLY A 164 10.42 8.29 4.28
C GLY A 164 9.73 9.63 4.49
N GLN A 165 10.16 10.41 5.48
CA GLN A 165 9.58 11.72 5.81
C GLN A 165 9.63 12.69 4.63
N THR A 166 10.75 12.75 3.90
CA THR A 166 10.89 13.64 2.75
C THR A 166 9.90 13.32 1.65
N LEU A 167 9.79 12.04 1.30
CA LEU A 167 8.91 11.59 0.21
C LEU A 167 7.43 11.60 0.63
N ASP A 168 7.12 11.30 1.89
CA ASP A 168 5.76 11.44 2.43
C ASP A 168 5.28 12.90 2.38
N ALA A 169 6.15 13.85 2.72
CA ALA A 169 5.83 15.28 2.59
C ALA A 169 5.54 15.69 1.14
N LEU A 170 6.27 15.14 0.17
CA LEU A 170 6.01 15.36 -1.26
C LEU A 170 4.68 14.72 -1.69
N ASN A 171 4.41 13.49 -1.27
CA ASN A 171 3.16 12.80 -1.57
C ASN A 171 1.94 13.52 -0.99
N GLN A 172 2.06 14.07 0.23
CA GLN A 172 1.00 14.90 0.83
C GLN A 172 0.74 16.17 0.01
N LYS A 173 1.77 16.83 -0.48
CA LYS A 173 1.63 18.00 -1.36
C LYS A 173 0.95 17.63 -2.68
N ILE A 174 1.36 16.53 -3.31
CA ILE A 174 0.73 16.03 -4.54
C ILE A 174 -0.75 15.81 -4.30
N ALA A 175 -1.12 15.07 -3.25
CA ALA A 175 -2.53 14.79 -2.92
C ALA A 175 -3.34 16.07 -2.64
N ALA A 176 -2.75 17.06 -1.96
CA ALA A 176 -3.39 18.35 -1.74
C ALA A 176 -3.65 19.11 -3.05
N HIS A 177 -2.68 19.11 -3.97
CA HIS A 177 -2.87 19.75 -5.28
C HIS A 177 -3.89 19.02 -6.15
N GLU A 178 -3.92 17.69 -6.13
CA GLU A 178 -4.94 16.91 -6.83
C GLU A 178 -6.35 17.24 -6.33
N LEU A 179 -6.53 17.34 -5.00
CA LEU A 179 -7.79 17.77 -4.40
C LEU A 179 -8.18 19.21 -4.83
N ILE A 180 -7.23 20.14 -4.82
CA ILE A 180 -7.47 21.52 -5.29
C ILE A 180 -7.91 21.51 -6.76
N CYS A 181 -7.25 20.74 -7.61
CA CYS A 181 -7.64 20.61 -9.02
C CYS A 181 -9.05 20.06 -9.18
N GLN A 182 -9.39 19.02 -8.40
CA GLN A 182 -10.73 18.41 -8.44
C GLN A 182 -11.81 19.43 -8.01
N VAL A 183 -11.65 20.05 -6.84
CA VAL A 183 -12.63 21.03 -6.31
C VAL A 183 -12.76 22.24 -7.24
N THR A 184 -11.67 22.69 -7.84
CA THR A 184 -11.70 23.79 -8.81
C THR A 184 -12.45 23.40 -10.07
N ALA A 185 -12.29 22.17 -10.56
CA ALA A 185 -13.05 21.67 -11.70
C ALA A 185 -14.56 21.57 -11.40
N GLU A 186 -14.92 21.06 -10.23
CA GLU A 186 -16.32 20.97 -9.77
C GLU A 186 -16.94 22.39 -9.65
N LEU A 187 -16.20 23.35 -9.10
CA LEU A 187 -16.64 24.74 -9.00
C LEU A 187 -16.87 25.37 -10.39
N ARG A 188 -15.91 25.17 -11.32
CA ARG A 188 -16.04 25.64 -12.70
C ARG A 188 -17.32 25.08 -13.35
N ASP A 189 -17.54 23.78 -13.22
CA ASP A 189 -18.67 23.10 -13.85
C ASP A 189 -20.01 23.50 -13.23
N THR A 190 -20.02 23.87 -11.94
CA THR A 190 -21.17 24.44 -11.25
C THR A 190 -21.45 25.89 -11.67
N LEU A 191 -20.41 26.71 -11.80
CA LEU A 191 -20.56 28.12 -12.14
C LEU A 191 -20.89 28.35 -13.63
N LEU A 192 -20.38 27.51 -14.51
CA LEU A 192 -20.54 27.68 -15.96
C LEU A 192 -21.99 27.88 -16.39
N PRO A 193 -22.98 27.05 -16.05
CA PRO A 193 -24.36 27.24 -16.41
C PRO A 193 -24.97 28.47 -15.76
N LEU A 194 -24.55 28.86 -14.57
CA LEU A 194 -25.07 30.04 -13.89
C LEU A 194 -24.59 31.34 -14.54
N LEU A 195 -23.31 31.40 -14.93
CA LEU A 195 -22.76 32.53 -15.69
C LEU A 195 -23.34 32.66 -17.08
N LEU A 196 -23.47 31.54 -17.83
CA LEU A 196 -24.03 31.56 -19.16
C LEU A 196 -25.52 31.90 -19.19
N SER A 197 -26.25 31.60 -18.12
CA SER A 197 -27.68 31.97 -17.98
C SER A 197 -27.90 33.40 -17.44
N GLY A 198 -26.83 34.12 -17.09
CA GLY A 198 -26.92 35.48 -16.52
C GLY A 198 -27.46 35.51 -15.08
N ARG A 199 -27.56 34.34 -14.40
CA ARG A 199 -28.04 34.26 -13.02
C ARG A 199 -26.98 34.75 -12.00
N VAL A 200 -25.73 34.68 -12.38
CA VAL A 200 -24.60 35.22 -11.62
C VAL A 200 -23.80 36.11 -12.54
N ARG A 201 -23.42 37.30 -12.07
CA ARG A 201 -22.50 38.19 -12.80
C ARG A 201 -21.06 37.87 -12.45
N PRO A 202 -20.12 37.91 -13.42
CA PRO A 202 -18.69 37.70 -13.15
C PRO A 202 -18.10 38.78 -12.27
#